data_4426609342ed14bc885940924274fb2f
#
_entry.id   4426609342ed14bc885940924274fb2f
#
_cell.length_a   1.000
_cell.length_b   1.000
_cell.length_c   1.000
_cell.angle_alpha   90.00
_cell.angle_beta   90.00
_cell.angle_gamma   90.00
#
_symmetry.space_group_name_H-M   'P 1'
#
loop_
_entity.id
_entity.type
_entity.pdbx_description
1 polymer ?
#
loop_
_entity_poly.entity_id
_entity_poly.type
_entity_poly.pdbx_seq_one_letter_code
_entity_poly.pdbx_strand_id
1 'polypeptide(L)'
;MNSALVNKIIPFSAVDGPGNRTAIFLQGCNFSCKYCHNPETMHVCFNCGECIKYCPTGAISLVDGKVVYDYKKCCFCDSCFKHCPNNSSPRVRNMTAEEVMVEVKKNVPFIRGITVSGGECTRWPKFLNELMVLSKNENLSVLLDSNGTYDFIKDEENLLENCAG
;
A
#
# COMPACT_ATOMS: atom_id res chain seq x y z
N MET A 1 12.83 -7.17 10.74
CA MET A 1 11.93 -7.16 9.58
C MET A 1 11.21 -5.83 9.54
N ASN A 2 11.34 -5.13 8.44
CA ASN A 2 10.64 -3.87 8.24
C ASN A 2 9.25 -4.16 7.67
N SER A 3 8.25 -3.41 8.12
CA SER A 3 6.86 -3.56 7.67
C SER A 3 6.30 -2.23 7.20
N ALA A 4 5.31 -2.27 6.32
CA ALA A 4 4.57 -1.11 5.85
C ALA A 4 3.06 -1.31 5.99
N LEU A 5 2.33 -0.20 6.03
CA LEU A 5 0.88 -0.23 6.01
C LEU A 5 0.41 -0.42 4.56
N VAL A 6 -0.04 -1.62 4.23
CA VAL A 6 -0.56 -1.97 2.89
C VAL A 6 -2.06 -1.78 2.87
N ASN A 7 -2.55 -0.86 2.03
CA ASN A 7 -3.97 -0.58 1.84
C ASN A 7 -4.62 -1.64 0.95
N LYS A 8 -4.05 -1.86 -0.25
CA LYS A 8 -4.55 -2.89 -1.16
C LYS A 8 -3.41 -3.44 -2.04
N ILE A 9 -3.62 -4.64 -2.53
CA ILE A 9 -2.80 -5.27 -3.56
C ILE A 9 -3.74 -5.63 -4.70
N ILE A 10 -3.46 -5.12 -5.90
CA ILE A 10 -4.17 -5.46 -7.13
C ILE A 10 -3.33 -6.51 -7.86
N PRO A 11 -3.81 -7.75 -7.98
CA PRO A 11 -3.03 -8.85 -8.56
C PRO A 11 -2.54 -8.57 -9.97
N PHE A 12 -3.40 -7.97 -10.80
CA PHE A 12 -3.13 -7.70 -12.22
C PHE A 12 -3.56 -6.28 -12.57
N SER A 13 -2.61 -5.47 -13.03
CA SER A 13 -2.85 -4.13 -13.54
C SER A 13 -2.06 -3.90 -14.83
N ALA A 14 -2.73 -3.40 -15.84
CA ALA A 14 -2.14 -2.99 -17.12
C ALA A 14 -1.97 -1.47 -17.23
N VAL A 15 -2.33 -0.73 -16.16
CA VAL A 15 -2.31 0.74 -16.14
C VAL A 15 -1.25 1.31 -15.17
N ASP A 16 -0.69 0.47 -14.30
CA ASP A 16 0.31 0.87 -13.32
C ASP A 16 1.74 0.59 -13.83
N GLY A 17 2.03 0.98 -15.09
CA GLY A 17 3.32 0.84 -15.74
C GLY A 17 3.33 -0.15 -16.92
N PRO A 18 4.47 -0.31 -17.60
CA PRO A 18 4.60 -1.15 -18.79
C PRO A 18 4.47 -2.64 -18.45
N GLY A 19 3.65 -3.32 -19.25
CA GLY A 19 3.33 -4.74 -19.06
C GLY A 19 2.28 -4.96 -17.98
N ASN A 20 1.96 -6.23 -17.72
CA ASN A 20 1.06 -6.59 -16.62
C ASN A 20 1.83 -6.63 -15.31
N ARG A 21 1.33 -5.99 -14.26
CA ARG A 21 2.03 -5.82 -12.99
C ARG A 21 1.10 -6.09 -11.80
N THR A 22 1.67 -6.50 -10.67
CA THR A 22 0.95 -6.42 -9.39
C THR A 22 1.14 -5.02 -8.83
N ALA A 23 0.05 -4.29 -8.60
CA ALA A 23 0.10 -2.96 -8.01
C ALA A 23 -0.13 -3.04 -6.48
N ILE A 24 0.77 -2.43 -5.70
CA ILE A 24 0.77 -2.42 -4.24
C ILE A 24 0.59 -0.99 -3.78
N PHE A 25 -0.49 -0.72 -3.02
CA PHE A 25 -0.83 0.61 -2.54
C PHE A 25 -0.53 0.71 -1.04
N LEU A 26 0.43 1.58 -0.69
CA LEU A 26 0.82 1.84 0.70
C LEU A 26 0.00 2.98 1.30
N GLN A 27 -0.17 2.96 2.62
CA GLN A 27 -0.92 3.97 3.37
C GLN A 27 0.00 5.06 3.91
N GLY A 28 -0.46 6.30 3.86
CA GLY A 28 0.20 7.48 4.38
C GLY A 28 0.90 8.28 3.30
N CYS A 29 0.62 9.59 3.26
CA CYS A 29 1.23 10.56 2.38
C CYS A 29 1.62 11.80 3.18
N ASN A 30 2.65 12.48 2.74
CA ASN A 30 3.07 13.78 3.28
C ASN A 30 2.41 14.96 2.52
N PHE A 31 1.64 14.66 1.46
CA PHE A 31 0.86 15.64 0.72
C PHE A 31 -0.65 15.40 0.89
N SER A 32 -1.44 16.46 0.65
CA SER A 32 -2.90 16.44 0.62
C SER A 32 -3.39 17.07 -0.67
N CYS A 33 -3.03 16.46 -1.81
CA CYS A 33 -3.38 16.97 -3.12
C CYS A 33 -4.89 16.99 -3.33
N LYS A 34 -5.45 18.11 -3.78
CA LYS A 34 -6.90 18.26 -4.03
C LYS A 34 -7.42 17.33 -5.13
N TYR A 35 -6.55 16.85 -6.02
CA TYR A 35 -6.84 15.94 -7.13
C TYR A 35 -6.19 14.57 -6.94
N CYS A 36 -6.00 14.14 -5.70
CA CYS A 36 -5.42 12.83 -5.41
C CYS A 36 -6.23 11.71 -6.03
N HIS A 37 -5.58 10.81 -6.76
CA HIS A 37 -6.24 9.67 -7.40
C HIS A 37 -6.61 8.55 -6.41
N ASN A 38 -5.88 8.46 -5.29
CA ASN A 38 -6.11 7.47 -4.24
C ASN A 38 -6.28 8.15 -2.86
N PRO A 39 -7.33 8.98 -2.68
CA PRO A 39 -7.47 9.81 -1.47
C PRO A 39 -7.59 9.00 -0.18
N GLU A 40 -8.07 7.75 -0.25
CA GLU A 40 -8.16 6.83 0.88
C GLU A 40 -6.80 6.41 1.45
N THR A 41 -5.72 6.60 0.68
CA THR A 41 -4.36 6.25 1.09
C THR A 41 -3.58 7.41 1.71
N MET A 42 -4.11 8.66 1.65
CA MET A 42 -3.37 9.85 2.10
C MET A 42 -3.10 9.84 3.61
N HIS A 43 -4.12 9.60 4.42
CA HIS A 43 -4.01 9.72 5.86
C HIS A 43 -4.00 8.36 6.56
N VAL A 44 -3.27 8.27 7.67
CA VAL A 44 -3.26 7.07 8.52
C VAL A 44 -4.41 7.13 9.52
N CYS A 45 -5.06 6.01 9.78
CA CYS A 45 -6.14 5.90 10.76
C CYS A 45 -5.63 6.24 12.17
N PHE A 46 -6.33 7.14 12.88
CA PHE A 46 -6.03 7.50 14.26
C PHE A 46 -6.93 6.79 15.30
N ASN A 47 -7.59 5.72 14.89
CA ASN A 47 -8.35 4.81 15.74
C ASN A 47 -9.56 5.41 16.46
N CYS A 48 -10.23 6.42 15.89
CA CYS A 48 -11.43 7.03 16.53
C CYS A 48 -12.66 6.10 16.57
N GLY A 49 -12.70 5.05 15.74
CA GLY A 49 -13.80 4.09 15.70
C GLY A 49 -15.07 4.55 14.98
N GLU A 50 -15.16 5.80 14.50
CA GLU A 50 -16.36 6.35 13.86
C GLU A 50 -16.87 5.53 12.68
N CYS A 51 -15.99 4.92 11.91
CA CYS A 51 -16.32 4.10 10.75
C CYS A 51 -17.01 2.77 11.08
N ILE A 52 -16.94 2.29 12.33
CA ILE A 52 -17.49 0.99 12.75
C ILE A 52 -18.99 0.95 12.53
N LYS A 53 -19.71 1.98 12.93
CA LYS A 53 -21.17 2.08 12.79
C LYS A 53 -21.68 2.10 11.35
N TYR A 54 -20.79 2.41 10.41
CA TYR A 54 -21.10 2.46 8.97
C TYR A 54 -20.66 1.23 8.21
N CYS A 55 -20.03 0.25 8.89
CA CYS A 55 -19.58 -0.98 8.25
C CYS A 55 -20.71 -2.02 8.18
N PRO A 56 -21.30 -2.27 7.00
CA PRO A 56 -22.47 -3.13 6.89
C PRO A 56 -22.20 -4.60 7.19
N THR A 57 -20.93 -5.02 7.08
CA THR A 57 -20.52 -6.42 7.27
C THR A 57 -19.81 -6.68 8.60
N GLY A 58 -19.63 -5.64 9.43
CA GLY A 58 -18.85 -5.78 10.67
C GLY A 58 -17.38 -6.12 10.45
N ALA A 59 -16.84 -5.76 9.27
CA ALA A 59 -15.41 -5.97 8.96
C ALA A 59 -14.47 -5.06 9.75
N ILE A 60 -15.01 -4.07 10.45
CA ILE A 60 -14.23 -3.12 11.25
C ILE A 60 -14.72 -3.18 12.68
N SER A 61 -13.80 -3.33 13.62
CA SER A 61 -14.06 -3.39 15.05
C SER A 61 -13.04 -2.57 15.83
N LEU A 62 -13.31 -2.33 17.09
CA LEU A 62 -12.35 -1.71 18.03
C LEU A 62 -11.89 -2.79 19.01
N VAL A 63 -10.59 -3.03 19.07
CA VAL A 63 -9.96 -3.97 19.99
C VAL A 63 -8.83 -3.23 20.71
N ASP A 64 -8.86 -3.19 22.02
CA ASP A 64 -7.85 -2.49 22.85
C ASP A 64 -7.55 -1.06 22.40
N GLY A 65 -8.61 -0.30 22.03
CA GLY A 65 -8.50 1.07 21.57
C GLY A 65 -7.92 1.22 20.15
N LYS A 66 -7.73 0.14 19.41
CA LYS A 66 -7.27 0.15 18.02
C LYS A 66 -8.35 -0.33 17.07
N VAL A 67 -8.48 0.33 15.94
CA VAL A 67 -9.37 -0.11 14.87
C VAL A 67 -8.71 -1.30 14.18
N VAL A 68 -9.43 -2.42 14.16
CA VAL A 68 -9.01 -3.69 13.54
C VAL A 68 -9.86 -3.93 12.31
N TYR A 69 -9.22 -4.38 11.23
CA TYR A 69 -9.84 -4.67 9.95
C TYR A 69 -9.74 -6.16 9.59
N ASP A 70 -10.91 -6.78 9.39
CA ASP A 70 -11.03 -8.13 8.87
C ASP A 70 -11.36 -8.11 7.38
N TYR A 71 -10.34 -8.33 6.54
CA TYR A 71 -10.48 -8.30 5.08
C TYR A 71 -11.43 -9.39 4.55
N LYS A 72 -11.61 -10.51 5.25
CA LYS A 72 -12.49 -11.61 4.83
C LYS A 72 -13.97 -11.25 4.91
N LYS A 73 -14.32 -10.32 5.81
CA LYS A 73 -15.69 -9.81 5.96
C LYS A 73 -15.99 -8.60 5.09
N CYS A 74 -14.98 -7.98 4.52
CA CYS A 74 -15.14 -6.70 3.80
C CYS A 74 -15.83 -6.90 2.45
N CYS A 75 -16.87 -6.09 2.18
CA CYS A 75 -17.55 -6.02 0.88
C CYS A 75 -17.07 -4.87 -0.01
N PHE A 76 -16.01 -4.18 0.35
CA PHE A 76 -15.38 -3.07 -0.39
C PHE A 76 -16.33 -1.92 -0.77
N CYS A 77 -17.33 -1.62 0.07
CA CYS A 77 -18.33 -0.57 -0.18
C CYS A 77 -17.86 0.86 0.07
N ASP A 78 -16.64 1.07 0.58
CA ASP A 78 -16.01 2.35 0.95
C ASP A 78 -16.74 3.19 2.01
N SER A 79 -17.79 2.68 2.65
CA SER A 79 -18.52 3.39 3.71
C SER A 79 -17.62 3.87 4.84
N CYS A 80 -16.62 3.07 5.22
CA CYS A 80 -15.65 3.43 6.26
C CYS A 80 -14.82 4.67 5.90
N PHE A 81 -14.41 4.79 4.65
CA PHE A 81 -13.66 5.94 4.16
C PHE A 81 -14.56 7.16 4.01
N LYS A 82 -15.75 7.01 3.40
CA LYS A 82 -16.70 8.10 3.17
C LYS A 82 -17.16 8.81 4.45
N HIS A 83 -17.19 8.08 5.57
CA HIS A 83 -17.60 8.62 6.87
C HIS A 83 -16.43 8.85 7.83
N CYS A 84 -15.21 8.78 7.35
CA CYS A 84 -14.03 9.01 8.17
C CYS A 84 -13.77 10.51 8.34
N PRO A 85 -13.73 11.05 9.57
CA PRO A 85 -13.47 12.47 9.80
C PRO A 85 -12.04 12.88 9.43
N ASN A 86 -11.13 11.91 9.28
CA ASN A 86 -9.74 12.12 8.90
C ASN A 86 -9.46 11.73 7.43
N ASN A 87 -10.48 11.45 6.64
CA ASN A 87 -10.32 11.00 5.25
C ASN A 87 -9.26 9.88 5.11
N SER A 88 -9.26 8.91 6.04
CA SER A 88 -8.35 7.78 6.00
C SER A 88 -9.11 6.46 5.84
N SER A 89 -8.46 5.49 5.24
CA SER A 89 -9.00 4.13 5.20
C SER A 89 -8.52 3.33 6.41
N PRO A 90 -9.41 2.65 7.16
CA PRO A 90 -9.00 1.69 8.18
C PRO A 90 -8.60 0.33 7.57
N ARG A 91 -8.82 0.15 6.26
CA ARG A 91 -8.56 -1.10 5.52
C ARG A 91 -7.07 -1.23 5.20
N VAL A 92 -6.26 -1.35 6.23
CA VAL A 92 -4.81 -1.52 6.10
C VAL A 92 -4.36 -2.79 6.82
N ARG A 93 -3.35 -3.43 6.26
CA ARG A 93 -2.62 -4.53 6.86
C ARG A 93 -1.18 -4.09 7.07
N ASN A 94 -0.66 -4.29 8.28
CA ASN A 94 0.78 -4.11 8.50
C ASN A 94 1.47 -5.37 7.99
N MET A 95 2.23 -5.25 6.90
CA MET A 95 2.83 -6.40 6.21
C MET A 95 4.34 -6.21 6.05
N THR A 96 5.08 -7.30 6.21
CA THR A 96 6.50 -7.34 5.84
C THR A 96 6.67 -7.50 4.33
N ALA A 97 7.87 -7.28 3.81
CA ALA A 97 8.16 -7.47 2.40
C ALA A 97 7.95 -8.93 1.96
N GLU A 98 8.28 -9.89 2.81
CA GLU A 98 8.06 -11.31 2.57
C GLU A 98 6.58 -11.65 2.47
N GLU A 99 5.73 -11.11 3.37
CA GLU A 99 4.29 -11.33 3.34
C GLU A 99 3.66 -10.75 2.06
N VAL A 100 4.13 -9.59 1.61
CA VAL A 100 3.72 -9.01 0.33
C VAL A 100 4.16 -9.91 -0.83
N MET A 101 5.40 -10.42 -0.80
CA MET A 101 5.90 -11.32 -1.84
C MET A 101 5.14 -12.65 -1.90
N VAL A 102 4.61 -13.16 -0.80
CA VAL A 102 3.72 -14.33 -0.82
C VAL A 102 2.47 -14.07 -1.71
N GLU A 103 1.90 -12.86 -1.64
CA GLU A 103 0.78 -12.49 -2.50
C GLU A 103 1.22 -12.28 -3.96
N VAL A 104 2.35 -11.62 -4.19
CA VAL A 104 2.92 -11.37 -5.52
C VAL A 104 3.23 -12.69 -6.25
N LYS A 105 3.83 -13.66 -5.54
CA LYS A 105 4.23 -14.96 -6.12
C LYS A 105 3.08 -15.76 -6.73
N LYS A 106 1.87 -15.56 -6.27
CA LYS A 106 0.67 -16.18 -6.86
C LYS A 106 0.45 -15.74 -8.32
N ASN A 107 1.02 -14.60 -8.71
CA ASN A 107 0.79 -13.94 -9.99
C ASN A 107 2.01 -14.01 -10.93
N VAL A 108 3.17 -14.47 -10.47
CA VAL A 108 4.45 -14.46 -11.21
C VAL A 108 4.35 -14.96 -12.66
N PRO A 109 3.61 -16.04 -12.99
CA PRO A 109 3.51 -16.48 -14.38
C PRO A 109 2.85 -15.47 -15.34
N PHE A 110 2.17 -14.45 -14.82
CA PHE A 110 1.32 -13.54 -15.59
C PHE A 110 1.77 -12.08 -15.50
N ILE A 111 2.78 -11.76 -14.70
CA ILE A 111 3.26 -10.40 -14.46
C ILE A 111 4.73 -10.23 -14.86
N ARG A 112 5.11 -9.02 -15.26
CA ARG A 112 6.48 -8.63 -15.54
C ARG A 112 7.18 -7.97 -14.35
N GLY A 113 6.40 -7.58 -13.34
CA GLY A 113 6.93 -6.88 -12.19
C GLY A 113 5.85 -6.40 -11.25
N ILE A 114 6.26 -5.58 -10.31
CA ILE A 114 5.37 -4.90 -9.37
C ILE A 114 5.49 -3.40 -9.53
N THR A 115 4.42 -2.68 -9.18
CA THR A 115 4.45 -1.22 -9.01
C THR A 115 4.03 -0.90 -7.59
N VAL A 116 4.81 -0.09 -6.89
CA VAL A 116 4.48 0.36 -5.53
C VAL A 116 4.04 1.81 -5.58
N SER A 117 2.84 2.05 -5.13
CA SER A 117 2.12 3.32 -5.19
C SER A 117 1.35 3.57 -3.86
N GLY A 118 0.26 4.32 -3.90
CA GLY A 118 -0.65 4.53 -2.78
C GLY A 118 -0.68 5.96 -2.31
N GLY A 119 -0.31 6.24 -1.06
CA GLY A 119 0.02 7.55 -0.55
C GLY A 119 1.37 8.01 -1.09
N GLU A 120 2.40 8.05 -0.24
CA GLU A 120 3.78 8.19 -0.70
C GLU A 120 4.56 6.95 -0.31
N CYS A 121 4.97 6.15 -1.30
CA CYS A 121 5.61 4.86 -1.06
C CYS A 121 6.98 5.00 -0.39
N THR A 122 7.73 6.06 -0.69
CA THR A 122 9.06 6.32 -0.13
C THR A 122 9.06 6.71 1.35
N ARG A 123 7.90 6.81 1.99
CA ARG A 123 7.79 6.88 3.46
C ARG A 123 8.21 5.58 4.16
N TRP A 124 8.34 4.49 3.42
CA TRP A 124 8.69 3.16 3.89
C TRP A 124 9.99 2.64 3.23
N PRO A 125 11.12 3.40 3.28
CA PRO A 125 12.26 3.13 2.42
C PRO A 125 12.91 1.78 2.70
N LYS A 126 13.04 1.38 3.97
CA LYS A 126 13.59 0.07 4.35
C LYS A 126 12.74 -1.11 3.86
N PHE A 127 11.41 -0.98 3.99
CA PHE A 127 10.47 -1.97 3.44
C PHE A 127 10.58 -2.04 1.92
N LEU A 128 10.66 -0.89 1.24
CA LEU A 128 10.82 -0.84 -0.22
C LEU A 128 12.09 -1.55 -0.67
N ASN A 129 13.22 -1.26 -0.03
CA ASN A 129 14.47 -1.92 -0.38
C ASN A 129 14.39 -3.45 -0.21
N GLU A 130 13.86 -3.94 0.91
CA GLU A 130 13.64 -5.38 1.11
C GLU A 130 12.72 -5.97 0.02
N LEU A 131 11.61 -5.29 -0.30
CA LEU A 131 10.68 -5.74 -1.33
C LEU A 131 11.31 -5.77 -2.73
N MET A 132 12.14 -4.78 -3.07
CA MET A 132 12.87 -4.72 -4.34
C MET A 132 13.87 -5.86 -4.47
N VAL A 133 14.65 -6.13 -3.42
CA VAL A 133 15.61 -7.24 -3.40
C VAL A 133 14.89 -8.59 -3.59
N LEU A 134 13.78 -8.80 -2.86
CA LEU A 134 12.98 -10.02 -3.01
C LEU A 134 12.37 -10.14 -4.42
N SER A 135 11.93 -9.03 -5.00
CA SER A 135 11.36 -9.01 -6.36
C SER A 135 12.42 -9.33 -7.43
N LYS A 136 13.64 -8.80 -7.29
CA LYS A 136 14.77 -9.15 -8.18
C LYS A 136 15.08 -10.64 -8.17
N ASN A 137 15.00 -11.30 -7.01
CA ASN A 137 15.23 -12.75 -6.89
C ASN A 137 14.19 -13.57 -7.66
N GLU A 138 13.01 -13.00 -7.90
CA GLU A 138 11.94 -13.62 -8.72
C GLU A 138 11.96 -13.11 -10.18
N ASN A 139 13.02 -12.40 -10.61
CA ASN A 139 13.13 -11.75 -11.92
C ASN A 139 11.99 -10.76 -12.24
N LEU A 140 11.47 -10.10 -11.22
CA LEU A 140 10.43 -9.07 -11.34
C LEU A 140 11.06 -7.68 -11.30
N SER A 141 10.69 -6.81 -12.23
CA SER A 141 11.04 -5.39 -12.18
C SER A 141 10.16 -4.65 -11.16
N VAL A 142 10.71 -3.64 -10.49
CA VAL A 142 9.97 -2.80 -9.54
C VAL A 142 9.90 -1.37 -10.06
N LEU A 143 8.71 -0.81 -10.09
CA LEU A 143 8.45 0.60 -10.37
C LEU A 143 7.92 1.28 -9.11
N LEU A 144 8.26 2.54 -8.92
CA LEU A 144 7.78 3.38 -7.83
C LEU A 144 7.01 4.59 -8.37
N ASP A 145 5.78 4.76 -7.88
CA ASP A 145 5.02 5.99 -8.07
C ASP A 145 5.26 6.87 -6.84
N SER A 146 6.13 7.86 -6.98
CA SER A 146 6.52 8.77 -5.90
C SER A 146 6.17 10.22 -6.23
N ASN A 147 5.85 11.00 -5.21
CA ASN A 147 5.67 12.45 -5.32
C ASN A 147 7.01 13.23 -5.31
N GLY A 148 8.14 12.51 -5.26
CA GLY A 148 9.48 13.09 -5.36
C GLY A 148 10.00 13.78 -4.10
N THR A 149 9.37 13.59 -2.95
CA THR A 149 9.84 14.19 -1.69
C THR A 149 10.94 13.42 -0.99
N TYR A 150 11.24 12.21 -1.43
CA TYR A 150 12.38 11.45 -0.95
C TYR A 150 13.69 12.04 -1.48
N ASP A 151 14.72 12.09 -0.64
CA ASP A 151 16.04 12.59 -1.03
C ASP A 151 16.82 11.50 -1.78
N PHE A 152 16.54 11.36 -3.07
CA PHE A 152 17.22 10.40 -3.95
C PHE A 152 18.70 10.72 -4.20
N ILE A 153 19.19 11.90 -3.78
CA ILE A 153 20.62 12.21 -3.88
C ILE A 153 21.39 11.47 -2.79
N LYS A 154 20.83 11.42 -1.59
CA LYS A 154 21.42 10.66 -0.48
C LYS A 154 21.16 9.17 -0.60
N ASP A 155 19.93 8.82 -1.01
CA ASP A 155 19.41 7.44 -1.21
C ASP A 155 20.00 6.39 -0.26
N GLU A 156 19.91 6.68 1.04
CA GLU A 156 20.51 5.86 2.12
C GLU A 156 20.08 4.39 2.08
N GLU A 157 18.95 4.10 1.46
CA GLU A 157 18.39 2.74 1.34
C GLU A 157 18.58 2.13 -0.06
N ASN A 158 19.34 2.79 -0.95
CA ASN A 158 19.65 2.33 -2.31
C ASN A 158 18.41 2.02 -3.17
N LEU A 159 17.37 2.84 -3.08
CA LEU A 159 16.13 2.63 -3.81
C LEU A 159 16.33 2.78 -5.32
N LEU A 160 17.14 3.74 -5.77
CA LEU A 160 17.42 3.96 -7.19
C LEU A 160 18.16 2.78 -7.82
N GLU A 161 19.12 2.18 -7.12
CA GLU A 161 19.88 1.03 -7.62
C GLU A 161 18.99 -0.21 -7.81
N ASN A 162 17.96 -0.33 -6.98
CA ASN A 162 17.07 -1.49 -6.97
C ASN A 162 15.78 -1.26 -7.78
N CYS A 163 15.47 -0.02 -8.15
CA CYS A 163 14.30 0.34 -8.93
C CYS A 163 14.55 0.18 -10.45
N ALA A 164 13.49 -0.11 -11.18
CA ALA A 164 13.52 -0.15 -12.65
C ALA A 164 12.93 1.13 -13.30
N GLY A 165 12.35 2.01 -12.50
CA GLY A 165 11.75 3.26 -12.90
C GLY A 165 10.81 3.84 -11.86
#